data_6396da81cd57b6dbb7d073dd1b5fab3f
#
_entry.id   6396da81cd57b6dbb7d073dd1b5fab3f
#
_cell.length_a   1.000
_cell.length_b   1.000
_cell.length_c   1.000
_cell.angle_alpha   90.00
_cell.angle_beta   90.00
_cell.angle_gamma   90.00
#
_symmetry.space_group_name_H-M   'P 1'
#
loop_
_entity.id
_entity.type
_entity.pdbx_description
1 polymer ?
#
loop_
_entity_poly.entity_id
_entity_poly.type
_entity_poly.pdbx_seq_one_letter_code
_entity_poly.pdbx_strand_id
1 'polypeptide(L)'
;MLSLSQGGRAREFLLVKRVVFSLRGADGSSWLPADTISIQRTYLYDDTERLAREIQEQRLLTEMQTDAIAQIVRRLQAAKKS
;
A
#
# COMPACT_ATOMS: atom_id res chain seq x y z
N MET A 1 7.32 -14.51 9.69
CA MET A 1 5.98 -15.07 9.88
C MET A 1 5.38 -14.60 11.17
N LEU A 2 4.19 -14.14 11.12
CA LEU A 2 3.53 -13.63 12.31
C LEU A 2 2.92 -14.77 13.09
N SER A 3 2.98 -14.63 14.39
CA SER A 3 2.40 -15.63 15.25
C SER A 3 0.89 -15.47 15.30
N LEU A 4 0.24 -16.56 15.56
CA LEU A 4 -1.21 -16.56 15.70
C LEU A 4 -1.58 -16.52 17.15
N SER A 5 -2.75 -15.97 17.41
CA SER A 5 -3.24 -15.92 18.75
C SER A 5 -3.63 -17.31 19.22
N GLN A 6 -3.61 -17.46 20.51
CA GLN A 6 -4.12 -18.65 21.14
C GLN A 6 -5.64 -18.67 20.99
N GLY A 7 -6.19 -19.80 20.73
CA GLY A 7 -7.61 -19.93 20.60
C GLY A 7 -8.17 -19.56 19.24
N GLY A 8 -7.37 -18.98 18.37
CA GLY A 8 -7.78 -18.72 17.00
C GLY A 8 -8.82 -17.65 16.81
N ARG A 9 -9.07 -16.83 17.81
CA ARG A 9 -10.10 -15.81 17.68
C ARG A 9 -9.57 -14.55 17.04
N ALA A 10 -8.41 -14.09 17.47
CA ALA A 10 -7.79 -12.91 16.90
C ALA A 10 -6.69 -13.34 15.96
N ARG A 11 -6.66 -12.75 14.81
CA ARG A 11 -5.67 -13.08 13.79
C ARG A 11 -5.01 -11.82 13.29
N GLU A 12 -3.77 -11.98 12.93
CA GLU A 12 -2.98 -10.89 12.40
C GLU A 12 -2.81 -11.09 10.92
N PHE A 13 -3.13 -10.06 10.13
CA PHE A 13 -3.03 -10.10 8.68
C PHE A 13 -2.12 -9.01 8.19
N LEU A 14 -1.40 -9.33 7.13
CA LEU A 14 -0.52 -8.38 6.48
C LEU A 14 -1.12 -8.03 5.12
N LEU A 15 -1.36 -6.74 4.92
CA LEU A 15 -1.79 -6.23 3.62
C LEU A 15 -0.59 -5.59 2.95
N VAL A 16 -0.38 -5.96 1.69
CA VAL A 16 0.71 -5.41 0.90
C VAL A 16 0.13 -4.82 -0.37
N LYS A 17 0.51 -3.58 -0.66
CA LYS A 17 0.11 -2.94 -1.90
C LYS A 17 1.37 -2.47 -2.62
N ARG A 18 1.51 -2.88 -3.87
CA ARG A 18 2.64 -2.48 -4.70
C ARG A 18 2.15 -1.66 -5.86
N VAL A 19 2.83 -0.57 -6.11
CA VAL A 19 2.50 0.31 -7.21
C VAL A 19 3.77 0.54 -8.01
N VAL A 20 3.68 0.29 -9.31
CA VAL A 20 4.79 0.57 -10.24
C VAL A 20 4.40 1.79 -11.04
N PHE A 21 5.32 2.73 -11.14
CA PHE A 21 5.05 3.97 -11.86
C PHE A 21 6.31 4.46 -12.54
N SER A 22 6.10 5.32 -13.52
CA SER A 22 7.21 5.96 -14.23
C SER A 22 6.72 7.29 -14.74
N LEU A 23 7.68 8.13 -15.15
CA LEU A 23 7.35 9.44 -15.69
C LEU A 23 8.13 9.65 -16.96
N ARG A 24 7.40 10.01 -18.03
CA ARG A 24 8.01 10.30 -19.31
C ARG A 24 7.62 11.68 -19.76
N GLY A 25 8.55 12.32 -20.46
CA GLY A 25 8.24 13.58 -21.08
C GLY A 25 7.47 13.40 -22.37
N ALA A 26 6.94 14.49 -22.90
CA ALA A 26 6.17 14.45 -24.13
C ALA A 26 6.99 14.00 -25.33
N ASP A 27 8.30 14.21 -25.25
CA ASP A 27 9.21 13.84 -26.32
C ASP A 27 9.74 12.41 -26.19
N GLY A 28 9.20 11.65 -25.24
CA GLY A 28 9.62 10.28 -25.02
C GLY A 28 10.79 10.12 -24.07
N SER A 29 11.37 11.23 -23.59
CA SER A 29 12.48 11.12 -22.65
C SER A 29 12.00 10.60 -21.32
N SER A 30 12.89 9.92 -20.61
CA SER A 30 12.57 9.37 -19.31
C SER A 30 12.94 10.38 -18.23
N TRP A 31 11.94 10.83 -17.50
CA TRP A 31 12.17 11.72 -16.36
C TRP A 31 12.34 10.92 -15.07
N LEU A 32 11.65 9.80 -14.99
CA LEU A 32 11.73 8.93 -13.84
C LEU A 32 11.55 7.51 -14.34
N PRO A 33 12.58 6.67 -14.26
CA PRO A 33 12.42 5.29 -14.70
C PRO A 33 11.44 4.56 -13.82
N ALA A 34 11.01 3.42 -14.28
CA ALA A 34 10.03 2.63 -13.54
C ALA A 34 10.55 2.39 -12.13
N ASP A 35 9.68 2.64 -11.17
CA ASP A 35 10.00 2.51 -9.76
C ASP A 35 8.82 1.85 -9.07
N THR A 36 9.08 1.25 -7.94
CA THR A 36 8.06 0.51 -7.22
C THR A 36 7.93 1.06 -5.82
N ILE A 37 6.69 1.28 -5.41
CA ILE A 37 6.39 1.62 -4.03
C ILE A 37 5.66 0.44 -3.43
N SER A 38 6.12 -0.01 -2.28
CA SER A 38 5.50 -1.12 -1.57
C SER A 38 5.07 -0.60 -0.20
N ILE A 39 3.79 -0.77 0.09
CA ILE A 39 3.22 -0.32 1.35
C ILE A 39 2.63 -1.52 2.05
N GLN A 40 2.97 -1.66 3.32
CA GLN A 40 2.52 -2.77 4.12
C GLN A 40 1.82 -2.24 5.35
N ARG A 41 0.74 -2.93 5.72
CA ARG A 41 0.01 -2.62 6.95
C ARG A 41 -0.42 -3.93 7.58
N THR A 42 -0.35 -3.97 8.88
CA THR A 42 -0.77 -5.13 9.64
C THR A 42 -2.02 -4.76 10.42
N TYR A 43 -2.95 -5.69 10.53
CA TYR A 43 -4.14 -5.45 11.32
C TYR A 43 -4.57 -6.73 12.01
N LEU A 44 -5.28 -6.55 13.10
CA LEU A 44 -5.85 -7.64 13.87
C LEU A 44 -7.35 -7.63 13.72
N TYR A 45 -7.95 -8.79 13.70
CA TYR A 45 -9.39 -8.86 13.75
C TYR A 45 -9.82 -10.12 14.47
N ASP A 46 -11.06 -10.09 14.96
CA ASP A 46 -11.67 -11.22 15.64
C ASP A 46 -12.50 -12.00 14.61
N ASP A 47 -12.33 -13.32 14.60
CA ASP A 47 -13.04 -14.19 13.67
C ASP A 47 -14.55 -14.05 13.77
N THR A 48 -15.04 -13.65 14.92
CA THR A 48 -16.48 -13.58 15.13
C THR A 48 -17.12 -12.35 14.48
N GLU A 49 -16.30 -11.43 13.94
CA GLU A 49 -16.79 -10.17 13.41
C GLU A 49 -16.39 -10.00 11.96
N ARG A 50 -16.99 -10.80 11.11
CA ARG A 50 -16.63 -10.77 9.69
C ARG A 50 -16.88 -9.39 9.07
N LEU A 51 -18.04 -8.81 9.36
CA LEU A 51 -18.39 -7.53 8.77
C LEU A 51 -17.42 -6.44 9.23
N ALA A 52 -17.07 -6.46 10.51
CA ALA A 52 -16.12 -5.50 11.03
C ALA A 52 -14.77 -5.66 10.35
N ARG A 53 -14.36 -6.90 10.07
CA ARG A 53 -13.11 -7.14 9.37
C ARG A 53 -13.14 -6.53 7.98
N GLU A 54 -14.23 -6.71 7.24
CA GLU A 54 -14.32 -6.18 5.90
C GLU A 54 -14.25 -4.67 5.89
N ILE A 55 -14.93 -4.04 6.85
CA ILE A 55 -14.89 -2.58 6.95
C ILE A 55 -13.47 -2.12 7.28
N GLN A 56 -12.80 -2.81 8.17
CA GLN A 56 -11.45 -2.46 8.56
C GLN A 56 -10.49 -2.62 7.38
N GLU A 57 -10.63 -3.70 6.60
CA GLU A 57 -9.78 -3.89 5.44
C GLU A 57 -9.99 -2.79 4.41
N GLN A 58 -11.24 -2.41 4.16
CA GLN A 58 -11.51 -1.34 3.22
C GLN A 58 -10.87 -0.03 3.65
N ARG A 59 -10.97 0.26 4.94
CA ARG A 59 -10.36 1.48 5.47
C ARG A 59 -8.85 1.46 5.29
N LEU A 60 -8.22 0.34 5.62
CA LEU A 60 -6.78 0.22 5.48
C LEU A 60 -6.35 0.33 4.04
N LEU A 61 -7.06 -0.31 3.13
CA LEU A 61 -6.70 -0.24 1.72
C LEU A 61 -6.81 1.20 1.21
N THR A 62 -7.83 1.92 1.65
CA THR A 62 -7.96 3.33 1.27
C THR A 62 -6.79 4.15 1.81
N GLU A 63 -6.40 3.91 3.06
CA GLU A 63 -5.28 4.63 3.65
C GLU A 63 -3.98 4.31 2.93
N MET A 64 -3.79 3.04 2.59
CA MET A 64 -2.59 2.63 1.87
C MET A 64 -2.55 3.26 0.48
N GLN A 65 -3.68 3.36 -0.17
CA GLN A 65 -3.74 4.00 -1.47
C GLN A 65 -3.39 5.48 -1.38
N THR A 66 -3.93 6.16 -0.37
CA THR A 66 -3.61 7.56 -0.16
C THR A 66 -2.11 7.73 0.11
N ASP A 67 -1.54 6.84 0.92
CA ASP A 67 -0.13 6.89 1.22
C ASP A 67 0.72 6.65 -0.04
N ALA A 68 0.31 5.68 -0.86
CA ALA A 68 1.03 5.42 -2.11
C ALA A 68 1.00 6.62 -3.02
N ILE A 69 -0.17 7.25 -3.14
CA ILE A 69 -0.29 8.44 -3.99
C ILE A 69 0.61 9.55 -3.49
N ALA A 70 0.64 9.76 -2.17
CA ALA A 70 1.49 10.79 -1.60
C ALA A 70 2.96 10.52 -1.91
N GLN A 71 3.39 9.28 -1.83
CA GLN A 71 4.77 8.95 -2.14
C GLN A 71 5.07 9.14 -3.61
N ILE A 72 4.14 8.77 -4.49
CA ILE A 72 4.32 8.98 -5.92
C ILE A 72 4.45 10.45 -6.22
N VAL A 73 3.57 11.27 -5.64
CA VAL A 73 3.61 12.71 -5.88
C VAL A 73 4.95 13.28 -5.43
N ARG A 74 5.45 12.88 -4.27
CA ARG A 74 6.75 13.37 -3.81
C ARG A 74 7.86 12.99 -4.76
N ARG A 75 7.84 11.77 -5.29
CA ARG A 75 8.87 11.34 -6.23
C ARG A 75 8.78 12.08 -7.55
N LEU A 76 7.55 12.33 -8.01
CA LEU A 76 7.36 13.08 -9.25
C LEU A 76 7.83 14.51 -9.08
N GLN A 77 7.59 15.12 -7.93
CA GLN A 77 8.04 16.48 -7.67
C GLN A 77 9.55 16.58 -7.63
N ALA A 78 10.20 15.52 -7.17
CA ALA A 78 11.65 15.49 -7.11
C ALA A 78 12.28 15.08 -8.43
N ALA A 79 11.50 14.55 -9.36
CA ALA A 79 12.03 14.09 -10.65
C ALA A 79 12.41 15.28 -11.50
N LYS A 80 13.54 15.17 -12.17
CA LYS A 80 14.01 16.22 -13.06
C LYS A 80 14.46 15.60 -14.35
N LYS A 81 14.25 16.33 -15.42
CA LYS A 81 14.74 15.89 -16.71
C LYS A 81 16.26 15.92 -16.71
N SER A 82 16.84 14.81 -17.05
CA SER A 82 18.30 14.68 -17.10
C SER A 82 18.88 15.30 -18.35
#